data_2b8a4ec982e2f7dafba6043e68b32528
#
_entry.id   2b8a4ec982e2f7dafba6043e68b32528
#
_cell.length_a   1.000
_cell.length_b   1.000
_cell.length_c   1.000
_cell.angle_alpha   90.00
_cell.angle_beta   90.00
_cell.angle_gamma   90.00
#
_symmetry.space_group_name_H-M   'P 1'
#
loop_
_entity.id
_entity.type
_entity.pdbx_description
1 polymer ?
#
loop_
_entity_poly.entity_id
_entity_poly.type
_entity_poly.pdbx_seq_one_letter_code
_entity_poly.pdbx_strand_id
1 'polypeptide(L)'
;MKGLRKLGYSPQIVGMLWQQGENDAFDGTKVTSEYGYNLYHFIHRVRYQFHAPHMLFVYGLVIPNPNMGLFTVARNCRALIRMGEREVAHNSDSPLAVHSAYLVNTNDLELRAQDPWVPASELKRDHLHFGTMGQIDLGYLYADCMYRHQTLLPPHFH
;
A
#
# COMPACT_ATOMS: atom_id res chain seq x y z
N MET A 1 1.44 15.88 -15.29
CA MET A 1 2.09 15.60 -16.58
C MET A 1 1.95 16.73 -17.59
N LYS A 2 0.72 17.16 -17.99
CA LYS A 2 0.53 18.24 -19.00
C LYS A 2 1.23 19.56 -18.64
N GLY A 3 1.20 19.98 -17.36
CA GLY A 3 1.87 21.20 -16.89
C GLY A 3 3.39 21.18 -17.07
N LEU A 4 4.02 20.06 -16.68
CA LEU A 4 5.48 19.89 -16.82
C LEU A 4 5.93 19.88 -18.28
N ARG A 5 5.15 19.22 -19.14
CA ARG A 5 5.45 19.21 -20.59
C ARG A 5 5.37 20.61 -21.22
N LYS A 6 4.45 21.47 -20.77
CA LYS A 6 4.38 22.88 -21.21
C LYS A 6 5.61 23.69 -20.80
N LEU A 7 6.30 23.27 -19.73
CA LEU A 7 7.55 23.87 -19.27
C LEU A 7 8.80 23.25 -19.92
N GLY A 8 8.65 22.40 -20.93
CA GLY A 8 9.76 21.79 -21.65
C GLY A 8 10.32 20.51 -21.01
N TYR A 9 9.71 20.01 -19.91
CA TYR A 9 10.13 18.76 -19.29
C TYR A 9 9.57 17.53 -20.00
N SER A 10 10.26 16.41 -19.92
CA SER A 10 9.81 15.09 -20.37
C SER A 10 9.52 14.18 -19.16
N PRO A 11 8.41 14.42 -18.42
CA PRO A 11 8.13 13.70 -17.19
C PRO A 11 7.75 12.24 -17.48
N GLN A 12 8.30 11.33 -16.67
CA GLN A 12 7.99 9.91 -16.67
C GLN A 12 7.42 9.48 -15.32
N ILE A 13 6.49 8.53 -15.33
CA ILE A 13 5.98 7.89 -14.11
C ILE A 13 6.78 6.61 -13.90
N VAL A 14 7.59 6.58 -12.86
CA VAL A 14 8.49 5.47 -12.57
C VAL A 14 7.95 4.56 -11.47
N GLY A 15 7.06 5.05 -10.63
CA GLY A 15 6.48 4.28 -9.53
C GLY A 15 5.18 4.87 -9.00
N MET A 16 4.47 4.03 -8.25
CA MET A 16 3.29 4.39 -7.46
C MET A 16 3.44 3.82 -6.06
N LEU A 17 3.11 4.63 -5.05
CA LEU A 17 3.01 4.23 -3.66
C LEU A 17 1.53 4.10 -3.30
N TRP A 18 1.18 3.02 -2.59
CA TRP A 18 -0.20 2.72 -2.25
C TRP A 18 -0.34 2.25 -0.81
N GLN A 19 -1.24 2.87 -0.05
CA GLN A 19 -1.61 2.45 1.29
C GLN A 19 -3.12 2.54 1.41
N GLN A 20 -3.80 1.40 1.48
CA GLN A 20 -5.26 1.33 1.59
C GLN A 20 -5.70 -0.12 1.85
N GLY A 21 -6.88 -0.32 2.36
CA GLY A 21 -7.51 -1.62 2.66
C GLY A 21 -8.29 -1.57 3.97
N GLU A 22 -8.05 -0.55 4.80
CA GLU A 22 -8.66 -0.42 6.12
C GLU A 22 -10.18 -0.33 6.03
N ASN A 23 -10.71 0.45 5.09
CA ASN A 23 -12.15 0.62 4.92
C ASN A 23 -12.82 -0.63 4.35
N ASP A 24 -12.17 -1.33 3.43
CA ASP A 24 -12.69 -2.57 2.86
C ASP A 24 -12.92 -3.65 3.95
N ALA A 25 -12.16 -3.57 5.06
CA ALA A 25 -12.35 -4.46 6.20
C ALA A 25 -13.71 -4.32 6.90
N PHE A 26 -14.44 -3.23 6.67
CA PHE A 26 -15.77 -3.01 7.23
C PHE A 26 -16.91 -3.48 6.31
N ASP A 27 -16.62 -3.75 5.04
CA ASP A 27 -17.62 -4.11 4.02
C ASP A 27 -18.02 -5.61 4.04
N GLY A 28 -17.47 -6.37 4.98
CA GLY A 28 -17.78 -7.78 5.18
C GLY A 28 -16.91 -8.74 4.38
N THR A 29 -17.02 -10.02 4.70
CA THR A 29 -16.10 -11.07 4.22
C THR A 29 -16.13 -11.28 2.72
N LYS A 30 -17.28 -11.09 2.06
CA LYS A 30 -17.41 -11.26 0.61
C LYS A 30 -16.57 -10.25 -0.14
N VAL A 31 -16.71 -8.95 0.15
CA VAL A 31 -15.96 -7.87 -0.49
C VAL A 31 -14.47 -8.00 -0.19
N THR A 32 -14.16 -8.32 1.05
CA THR A 32 -12.78 -8.45 1.52
C THR A 32 -12.02 -9.61 0.88
N SER A 33 -12.71 -10.72 0.60
CA SER A 33 -12.09 -11.88 -0.09
C SER A 33 -11.72 -11.59 -1.54
N GLU A 34 -12.30 -10.57 -2.15
CA GLU A 34 -12.00 -10.13 -3.51
C GLU A 34 -10.87 -9.08 -3.56
N TYR A 35 -10.34 -8.66 -2.40
CA TYR A 35 -9.35 -7.57 -2.34
C TYR A 35 -8.10 -7.84 -3.18
N GLY A 36 -7.51 -9.03 -3.09
CA GLY A 36 -6.35 -9.39 -3.89
C GLY A 36 -6.62 -9.31 -5.39
N TYR A 37 -7.76 -9.83 -5.84
CA TYR A 37 -8.21 -9.72 -7.22
C TYR A 37 -8.39 -8.26 -7.66
N ASN A 38 -9.03 -7.45 -6.83
CA ASN A 38 -9.25 -6.03 -7.12
C ASN A 38 -7.93 -5.25 -7.17
N LEU A 39 -6.99 -5.51 -6.25
CA LEU A 39 -5.66 -4.90 -6.23
C LEU A 39 -4.86 -5.30 -7.48
N TYR A 40 -4.89 -6.56 -7.88
CA TYR A 40 -4.30 -7.04 -9.13
C TYR A 40 -4.78 -6.23 -10.32
N HIS A 41 -6.09 -6.10 -10.50
CA HIS A 41 -6.68 -5.35 -11.60
C HIS A 41 -6.40 -3.84 -11.50
N PHE A 42 -6.38 -3.29 -10.29
CA PHE A 42 -6.05 -1.89 -10.05
C PHE A 42 -4.62 -1.57 -10.53
N ILE A 43 -3.63 -2.38 -10.17
CA ILE A 43 -2.25 -2.19 -10.61
C ILE A 43 -2.14 -2.20 -12.14
N HIS A 44 -2.74 -3.20 -12.78
CA HIS A 44 -2.74 -3.29 -14.23
C HIS A 44 -3.45 -2.10 -14.90
N ARG A 45 -4.59 -1.68 -14.34
CA ARG A 45 -5.34 -0.53 -14.84
C ARG A 45 -4.57 0.78 -14.73
N VAL A 46 -3.89 1.00 -13.61
CA VAL A 46 -3.06 2.21 -13.40
C VAL A 46 -1.90 2.23 -14.39
N ARG A 47 -1.19 1.12 -14.54
CA ARG A 47 -0.10 0.99 -15.53
C ARG A 47 -0.57 1.26 -16.96
N TYR A 48 -1.70 0.70 -17.33
CA TYR A 48 -2.32 0.95 -18.63
C TYR A 48 -2.69 2.42 -18.82
N GLN A 49 -3.39 3.01 -17.86
CA GLN A 49 -3.88 4.39 -17.92
C GLN A 49 -2.75 5.41 -18.03
N PHE A 50 -1.61 5.14 -17.42
CA PHE A 50 -0.45 6.03 -17.46
C PHE A 50 0.57 5.67 -18.54
N HIS A 51 0.32 4.66 -19.33
CA HIS A 51 1.27 4.13 -20.34
C HIS A 51 2.63 3.78 -19.73
N ALA A 52 2.63 3.20 -18.53
CA ALA A 52 3.80 2.87 -17.74
C ALA A 52 3.80 1.38 -17.35
N PRO A 53 3.96 0.45 -18.30
CA PRO A 53 3.79 -1.00 -18.07
C PRO A 53 4.79 -1.56 -17.04
N HIS A 54 5.95 -0.93 -16.91
CA HIS A 54 7.01 -1.34 -15.98
C HIS A 54 7.07 -0.49 -14.70
N MET A 55 6.12 0.40 -14.49
CA MET A 55 6.04 1.23 -13.28
C MET A 55 6.12 0.35 -12.03
N LEU A 56 7.04 0.68 -11.12
CA LEU A 56 7.09 0.06 -9.81
C LEU A 56 5.81 0.37 -9.04
N PHE A 57 5.25 -0.65 -8.38
CA PHE A 57 4.10 -0.47 -7.52
C PHE A 57 4.46 -0.94 -6.12
N VAL A 58 4.63 0.00 -5.19
CA VAL A 58 5.01 -0.30 -3.80
C VAL A 58 3.81 -0.04 -2.91
N TYR A 59 3.44 -1.03 -2.11
CA TYR A 59 2.28 -0.93 -1.22
C TYR A 59 2.57 -1.56 0.15
N GLY A 60 1.90 -1.01 1.16
CA GLY A 60 2.06 -1.47 2.53
C GLY A 60 0.96 -2.46 2.93
N LEU A 61 1.30 -3.42 3.79
CA LEU A 61 0.31 -4.25 4.45
C LEU A 61 -0.68 -3.38 5.24
N VAL A 62 -1.96 -3.66 5.12
CA VAL A 62 -2.94 -3.10 6.05
C VAL A 62 -2.60 -3.53 7.48
N ILE A 63 -2.70 -2.62 8.44
CA ILE A 63 -2.30 -2.89 9.83
C ILE A 63 -3.10 -4.07 10.40
N PRO A 64 -2.45 -5.06 11.03
CA PRO A 64 -3.15 -6.08 11.80
C PRO A 64 -3.72 -5.40 13.04
N ASN A 65 -5.04 -5.35 13.19
CA ASN A 65 -5.61 -4.76 14.40
C ASN A 65 -5.75 -5.78 15.53
N PRO A 66 -4.89 -5.75 16.53
CA PRO A 66 -4.98 -6.65 17.66
C PRO A 66 -6.10 -6.29 18.66
N ASN A 67 -6.58 -5.03 18.67
CA ASN A 67 -7.35 -4.48 19.80
C ASN A 67 -8.80 -4.10 19.48
N MET A 68 -9.33 -4.44 18.32
CA MET A 68 -10.77 -4.25 18.02
C MET A 68 -11.63 -5.35 18.66
N GLY A 69 -11.58 -5.47 19.98
CA GLY A 69 -12.33 -6.48 20.74
C GLY A 69 -13.85 -6.47 20.59
N LEU A 70 -14.41 -5.47 19.92
CA LEU A 70 -15.83 -5.35 19.61
C LEU A 70 -16.20 -5.72 18.17
N PHE A 71 -15.20 -5.90 17.26
CA PHE A 71 -15.45 -6.14 15.84
C PHE A 71 -14.68 -7.36 15.33
N THR A 72 -15.06 -8.54 15.79
CA THR A 72 -14.49 -9.82 15.31
C THR A 72 -14.57 -9.98 13.80
N VAL A 73 -15.63 -9.47 13.17
CA VAL A 73 -15.79 -9.50 11.70
C VAL A 73 -14.69 -8.66 11.03
N ALA A 74 -14.51 -7.41 11.46
CA ALA A 74 -13.47 -6.53 10.88
C ALA A 74 -12.05 -7.10 11.08
N ARG A 75 -11.78 -7.82 12.17
CA ARG A 75 -10.52 -8.52 12.38
C ARG A 75 -10.30 -9.62 11.36
N ASN A 76 -11.31 -10.43 11.10
CA ASN A 76 -11.22 -11.50 10.10
C ASN A 76 -11.09 -10.93 8.68
N CYS A 77 -11.81 -9.85 8.39
CA CYS A 77 -11.73 -9.16 7.11
C CYS A 77 -10.35 -8.58 6.83
N ARG A 78 -9.66 -8.01 7.83
CA ARG A 78 -8.27 -7.55 7.67
C ARG A 78 -7.30 -8.69 7.38
N ALA A 79 -7.49 -9.84 8.00
CA ALA A 79 -6.68 -11.00 7.69
C ALA A 79 -6.83 -11.41 6.22
N LEU A 80 -8.04 -11.35 5.67
CA LEU A 80 -8.32 -11.61 4.26
C LEU A 80 -7.68 -10.57 3.34
N ILE A 81 -7.77 -9.27 3.67
CA ILE A 81 -7.08 -8.21 2.92
C ILE A 81 -5.57 -8.47 2.89
N ARG A 82 -4.96 -8.71 4.06
CA ARG A 82 -3.52 -8.99 4.17
C ARG A 82 -3.10 -10.24 3.40
N MET A 83 -3.98 -11.21 3.28
CA MET A 83 -3.76 -12.38 2.42
C MET A 83 -3.77 -11.96 0.95
N GLY A 84 -4.77 -11.22 0.50
CA GLY A 84 -4.84 -10.69 -0.86
C GLY A 84 -3.66 -9.79 -1.23
N GLU A 85 -3.18 -8.94 -0.29
CA GLU A 85 -1.98 -8.12 -0.48
C GLU A 85 -0.73 -8.98 -0.72
N ARG A 86 -0.59 -10.10 0.01
CA ARG A 86 0.54 -11.03 -0.18
C ARG A 86 0.45 -11.81 -1.47
N GLU A 87 -0.75 -12.18 -1.90
CA GLU A 87 -0.98 -12.89 -3.16
C GLU A 87 -0.54 -12.08 -4.37
N VAL A 88 -0.68 -10.75 -4.32
CA VAL A 88 -0.32 -9.83 -5.41
C VAL A 88 1.18 -9.51 -5.45
N ALA A 89 1.91 -9.77 -4.37
CA ALA A 89 3.33 -9.44 -4.28
C ALA A 89 4.17 -10.13 -5.37
N HIS A 90 5.19 -9.42 -5.86
CA HIS A 90 6.09 -9.83 -6.95
C HIS A 90 6.62 -11.27 -6.84
N ASN A 91 6.94 -11.71 -5.63
CA ASN A 91 7.53 -13.04 -5.35
C ASN A 91 6.49 -14.02 -4.80
N SER A 92 5.21 -13.72 -4.93
CA SER A 92 4.16 -14.66 -4.55
C SER A 92 4.07 -15.81 -5.55
N ASP A 93 3.78 -17.01 -5.05
CA ASP A 93 3.44 -18.17 -5.87
C ASP A 93 1.97 -18.15 -6.35
N SER A 94 1.23 -17.08 -6.05
CA SER A 94 -0.16 -16.91 -6.42
C SER A 94 -0.32 -16.61 -7.92
N PRO A 95 -1.42 -17.08 -8.56
CA PRO A 95 -1.80 -16.64 -9.91
C PRO A 95 -2.05 -15.12 -10.02
N LEU A 96 -2.24 -14.43 -8.89
CA LEU A 96 -2.41 -12.98 -8.81
C LEU A 96 -1.09 -12.24 -8.66
N ALA A 97 0.06 -12.92 -8.64
CA ALA A 97 1.36 -12.26 -8.52
C ALA A 97 1.59 -11.26 -9.66
N VAL A 98 1.99 -10.05 -9.32
CA VAL A 98 2.23 -8.97 -10.28
C VAL A 98 3.71 -8.61 -10.31
N HIS A 99 4.34 -8.74 -11.46
CA HIS A 99 5.73 -8.32 -11.64
C HIS A 99 5.92 -6.85 -11.26
N SER A 100 7.00 -6.55 -10.50
CA SER A 100 7.32 -5.21 -10.01
C SER A 100 6.23 -4.59 -9.10
N ALA A 101 5.46 -5.42 -8.38
CA ALA A 101 4.58 -5.03 -7.29
C ALA A 101 5.20 -5.51 -5.96
N TYR A 102 5.65 -4.58 -5.13
CA TYR A 102 6.42 -4.89 -3.93
C TYR A 102 5.65 -4.51 -2.67
N LEU A 103 5.53 -5.47 -1.78
CA LEU A 103 4.86 -5.33 -0.51
C LEU A 103 5.86 -4.96 0.59
N VAL A 104 5.59 -3.89 1.34
CA VAL A 104 6.36 -3.53 2.54
C VAL A 104 5.61 -3.94 3.81
N ASN A 105 6.37 -4.36 4.80
CA ASN A 105 5.82 -4.73 6.10
C ASN A 105 5.62 -3.48 6.97
N THR A 106 4.39 -3.25 7.40
CA THR A 106 3.99 -2.10 8.20
C THR A 106 3.64 -2.45 9.65
N ASN A 107 3.91 -3.70 10.08
CA ASN A 107 3.43 -4.22 11.37
C ASN A 107 3.91 -3.43 12.59
N ASP A 108 5.14 -2.94 12.51
CA ASP A 108 5.82 -2.32 13.66
C ASP A 108 5.77 -0.79 13.60
N LEU A 109 5.02 -0.23 12.66
CA LEU A 109 4.88 1.22 12.54
C LEU A 109 3.98 1.78 13.66
N GLU A 110 4.38 2.95 14.19
CA GLU A 110 3.63 3.66 15.21
C GLU A 110 2.21 3.97 14.73
N LEU A 111 1.23 3.64 15.56
CA LEU A 111 -0.17 3.99 15.33
C LEU A 111 -0.52 5.31 16.00
N ARG A 112 -1.54 5.98 15.49
CA ARG A 112 -2.02 7.26 16.00
C ARG A 112 -2.41 7.21 17.49
N ALA A 113 -2.90 6.08 17.96
CA ALA A 113 -3.17 5.84 19.39
C ALA A 113 -1.91 5.85 20.27
N GLN A 114 -0.73 5.70 19.68
CA GLN A 114 0.57 5.68 20.34
C GLN A 114 1.34 6.99 20.16
N ASP A 115 0.85 7.88 19.30
CA ASP A 115 1.51 9.13 18.91
C ASP A 115 1.56 10.11 20.09
N PRO A 116 2.76 10.45 20.58
CA PRO A 116 2.91 11.38 21.71
C PRO A 116 2.56 12.84 21.37
N TRP A 117 2.51 13.19 20.09
CA TRP A 117 2.23 14.54 19.58
C TRP A 117 0.73 14.83 19.51
N VAL A 118 -0.09 13.81 19.68
CA VAL A 118 -1.53 13.93 19.57
C VAL A 118 -2.16 14.01 20.97
N PRO A 119 -3.04 15.02 21.23
CA PRO A 119 -3.69 15.15 22.52
C PRO A 119 -4.46 13.88 22.91
N ALA A 120 -4.24 13.45 24.14
CA ALA A 120 -4.81 12.20 24.67
C ALA A 120 -6.34 12.11 24.61
N SER A 121 -7.04 13.25 24.50
CA SER A 121 -8.49 13.34 24.41
C SER A 121 -9.06 12.89 23.06
N GLU A 122 -8.29 13.01 21.98
CA GLU A 122 -8.82 12.81 20.62
C GLU A 122 -8.48 11.44 20.04
N LEU A 123 -7.38 10.79 20.45
CA LEU A 123 -6.76 9.76 19.61
C LEU A 123 -6.37 8.46 20.29
N LYS A 124 -6.50 8.30 21.60
CA LYS A 124 -6.18 7.03 22.29
C LYS A 124 -6.93 5.79 21.78
N ARG A 125 -7.87 5.96 20.86
CA ARG A 125 -8.69 4.89 20.29
C ARG A 125 -8.41 4.64 18.82
N ASP A 126 -7.56 5.44 18.18
CA ASP A 126 -7.25 5.30 16.76
C ASP A 126 -6.09 4.30 16.55
N HIS A 127 -6.44 3.05 16.52
CA HIS A 127 -5.56 1.95 16.17
C HIS A 127 -5.61 1.61 14.66
N LEU A 128 -6.12 2.52 13.84
CA LEU A 128 -6.34 2.33 12.41
C LEU A 128 -5.33 3.07 11.56
N HIS A 129 -5.02 4.31 11.95
CA HIS A 129 -4.14 5.18 11.20
C HIS A 129 -2.73 5.20 11.81
N PHE A 130 -1.74 5.45 10.96
CA PHE A 130 -0.37 5.67 11.42
C PHE A 130 -0.26 7.00 12.15
N GLY A 131 0.53 7.02 13.22
CA GLY A 131 0.95 8.21 13.92
C GLY A 131 1.99 9.00 13.12
N THR A 132 2.48 10.09 13.71
CA THR A 132 3.46 10.98 13.06
C THR A 132 4.74 10.23 12.66
N MET A 133 5.33 9.50 13.60
CA MET A 133 6.53 8.71 13.31
C MET A 133 6.21 7.53 12.39
N GLY A 134 5.07 6.86 12.57
CA GLY A 134 4.64 5.78 11.71
C GLY A 134 4.50 6.19 10.23
N GLN A 135 4.04 7.41 9.95
CA GLN A 135 3.98 7.96 8.58
C GLN A 135 5.37 8.26 8.02
N ILE A 136 6.28 8.79 8.84
CA ILE A 136 7.67 9.04 8.45
C ILE A 136 8.37 7.72 8.13
N ASP A 137 8.25 6.74 9.00
CA ASP A 137 8.86 5.42 8.83
C ASP A 137 8.27 4.67 7.62
N LEU A 138 6.96 4.80 7.37
CA LEU A 138 6.35 4.28 6.14
C LEU A 138 6.97 4.91 4.89
N GLY A 139 7.23 6.23 4.94
CA GLY A 139 7.94 6.94 3.88
C GLY A 139 9.33 6.38 3.61
N TYR A 140 10.09 6.08 4.68
CA TYR A 140 11.40 5.43 4.56
C TYR A 140 11.31 4.02 3.98
N LEU A 141 10.36 3.20 4.42
CA LEU A 141 10.14 1.86 3.89
C LEU A 141 9.83 1.90 2.39
N TYR A 142 8.98 2.81 1.97
CA TYR A 142 8.65 2.99 0.55
C TYR A 142 9.84 3.47 -0.26
N ALA A 143 10.59 4.47 0.25
CA ALA A 143 11.77 5.00 -0.43
C ALA A 143 12.84 3.93 -0.60
N ASP A 144 13.13 3.15 0.45
CA ASP A 144 14.09 2.05 0.41
C ASP A 144 13.66 0.96 -0.60
N CYS A 145 12.39 0.58 -0.58
CA CYS A 145 11.85 -0.37 -1.54
C CYS A 145 11.96 0.14 -2.99
N MET A 146 11.59 1.38 -3.24
CA MET A 146 11.74 2.02 -4.55
C MET A 146 13.20 2.06 -4.99
N TYR A 147 14.11 2.46 -4.10
CA TYR A 147 15.54 2.55 -4.39
C TYR A 147 16.13 1.19 -4.77
N ARG A 148 15.82 0.14 -4.03
CA ARG A 148 16.33 -1.23 -4.30
C ARG A 148 15.86 -1.79 -5.63
N HIS A 149 14.66 -1.40 -6.07
CA HIS A 149 14.03 -2.01 -7.24
C HIS A 149 14.01 -1.12 -8.49
N GLN A 150 14.33 0.18 -8.38
CA GLN A 150 14.43 1.07 -9.55
C GLN A 150 15.51 0.66 -10.54
N THR A 151 16.59 0.03 -10.09
CA THR A 151 17.67 -0.47 -10.94
C THR A 151 17.26 -1.64 -11.83
N LEU A 152 16.11 -2.27 -11.54
CA LEU A 152 15.52 -3.31 -12.37
C LEU A 152 14.69 -2.76 -13.53
N LEU A 153 14.52 -1.42 -13.58
CA LEU A 153 13.87 -0.79 -14.71
C LEU A 153 14.80 -0.81 -15.94
N PRO A 154 14.24 -1.02 -17.15
CA PRO A 154 15.05 -0.97 -18.37
C PRO A 154 15.83 0.35 -18.50
N PRO A 155 17.03 0.35 -19.09
CA PRO A 155 17.92 1.51 -19.17
C PRO A 155 17.35 2.72 -19.95
N HIS A 156 16.16 2.65 -20.47
CA HIS A 156 15.47 3.76 -21.17
C HIS A 156 14.84 4.81 -20.23
N PHE A 157 15.04 4.68 -18.92
CA PHE A 157 14.50 5.60 -17.91
C PHE A 157 15.53 6.61 -17.37
N HIS A 158 16.69 6.74 -18.01
CA HIS A 158 17.72 7.74 -17.67
C HIS A 158 17.68 8.94 -18.61
#